data_c9527a657c1340a4759f1212cc1c8c59
#
_entry.id   c9527a657c1340a4759f1212cc1c8c59
#
_cell.length_a   1.000
_cell.length_b   1.000
_cell.length_c   1.000
_cell.angle_alpha   90.00
_cell.angle_beta   90.00
_cell.angle_gamma   90.00
#
_symmetry.space_group_name_H-M   'P 1'
#
loop_
_entity.id
_entity.type
_entity.pdbx_description
1 polymer ?
#
loop_
_entity_poly.entity_id
_entity_poly.type
_entity_poly.pdbx_seq_one_letter_code
_entity_poly.pdbx_strand_id
1 'polypeptide(L)'
;MVFSSLIFLFFFLPAALFCYYIVPQKFIRVRNAVLLLFSLFFYFYGEPRLIGMLIFSILMNYLFGLSMRSTYRKPLLILCVIANLSLLGVFKYLNFFISSADSLFGLGIPVPDIVMPIGISFYTFQALSYVIDVYRREVPPQHDPFSLALYVSMFPQLIAGPIVRYHDVNVQLAVRKHSFAQFSEGISRFLFGLSKKVLLSNVFAQIADGVFKYAPNELSAAGAWMGAIGYTLQIYFDFSGYSDMAIGLGKMFGFAFLENFNYPYISKSVTEFWRRWHISLSTWVRDYVYIPLGGNRCSPARHIFNLLAVWTLTGFWHGANWTFMAWGLYFGVLLILEKKFLAGWITRLPSVLQHVYALFFIVIGWVFFRSDSMGLAVQYLGSMFTSAVPLNRFVIEYLLRFWPYLLFGVVLSAPVFPRLKSTRIWRVLEFPVLAVLFTLCLMRLLASSYNPFIYFRF
;
A
#
# COMPACT_ATOMS: atom_id res chain seq x y z
N MET A 1 8.40 1.18 -14.57
CA MET A 1 9.69 0.88 -13.87
C MET A 1 9.36 0.56 -12.41
N VAL A 2 10.03 -0.41 -11.78
CA VAL A 2 9.83 -0.75 -10.36
C VAL A 2 11.14 -0.54 -9.59
N PHE A 3 11.06 -0.20 -8.29
CA PHE A 3 12.25 0.09 -7.48
C PHE A 3 13.21 -1.09 -7.34
N SER A 4 12.70 -2.31 -7.42
CA SER A 4 13.50 -3.54 -7.41
C SER A 4 13.94 -4.00 -8.81
N SER A 5 14.10 -3.11 -9.78
CA SER A 5 14.67 -3.43 -11.09
C SER A 5 16.09 -2.93 -11.24
N LEU A 6 16.92 -3.66 -12.01
CA LEU A 6 18.31 -3.28 -12.27
C LEU A 6 18.42 -1.92 -12.96
N ILE A 7 17.49 -1.61 -13.89
CA ILE A 7 17.42 -0.31 -14.56
C ILE A 7 17.19 0.82 -13.54
N PHE A 8 16.31 0.61 -12.57
CA PHE A 8 16.09 1.60 -11.53
C PHE A 8 17.34 1.79 -10.65
N LEU A 9 17.94 0.70 -10.19
CA LEU A 9 19.04 0.72 -9.22
C LEU A 9 20.34 1.29 -9.81
N PHE A 10 20.67 0.95 -11.06
CA PHE A 10 21.96 1.28 -11.65
C PHE A 10 21.94 2.47 -12.63
N PHE A 11 20.78 2.84 -13.16
CA PHE A 11 20.68 3.94 -14.13
C PHE A 11 19.79 5.06 -13.61
N PHE A 12 18.51 4.78 -13.33
CA PHE A 12 17.55 5.83 -13.00
C PHE A 12 17.89 6.53 -11.67
N LEU A 13 18.05 5.79 -10.59
CA LEU A 13 18.29 6.36 -9.26
C LEU A 13 19.63 7.11 -9.17
N PRO A 14 20.77 6.56 -9.66
CA PRO A 14 22.03 7.31 -9.70
C PRO A 14 21.95 8.58 -10.53
N ALA A 15 21.32 8.52 -11.72
CA ALA A 15 21.15 9.70 -12.57
C ALA A 15 20.27 10.78 -11.89
N ALA A 16 19.16 10.36 -11.27
CA ALA A 16 18.27 11.27 -10.54
C ALA A 16 18.99 11.95 -9.36
N LEU A 17 19.74 11.18 -8.57
CA LEU A 17 20.53 11.72 -7.46
C LEU A 17 21.63 12.66 -7.96
N PHE A 18 22.37 12.27 -8.98
CA PHE A 18 23.44 13.10 -9.55
C PHE A 18 22.87 14.43 -10.05
N CYS A 19 21.85 14.41 -10.90
CA CYS A 19 21.24 15.65 -11.43
C CYS A 19 20.62 16.52 -10.32
N TYR A 20 20.07 15.89 -9.27
CA TYR A 20 19.49 16.60 -8.14
C TYR A 20 20.57 17.30 -7.28
N TYR A 21 21.67 16.62 -6.97
CA TYR A 21 22.70 17.12 -6.06
C TYR A 21 23.72 18.04 -6.72
N ILE A 22 23.90 17.99 -8.06
CA ILE A 22 24.71 18.97 -8.80
C ILE A 22 24.15 20.38 -8.67
N VAL A 23 22.84 20.52 -8.46
CA VAL A 23 22.17 21.80 -8.22
C VAL A 23 22.45 22.24 -6.78
N PRO A 24 23.03 23.45 -6.52
CA PRO A 24 23.24 23.95 -5.16
C PRO A 24 21.94 24.05 -4.36
N GLN A 25 22.03 23.81 -3.05
CA GLN A 25 20.84 23.77 -2.17
C GLN A 25 20.02 25.07 -2.16
N LYS A 26 20.66 26.22 -2.36
CA LYS A 26 19.97 27.53 -2.45
C LYS A 26 18.96 27.62 -3.60
N PHE A 27 19.10 26.79 -4.64
CA PHE A 27 18.20 26.74 -5.78
C PHE A 27 17.17 25.61 -5.66
N ILE A 28 16.41 25.59 -4.56
CA ILE A 28 15.44 24.52 -4.27
C ILE A 28 14.38 24.34 -5.36
N ARG A 29 13.98 25.43 -6.05
CA ARG A 29 13.04 25.37 -7.17
C ARG A 29 13.61 24.57 -8.35
N VAL A 30 14.90 24.73 -8.65
CA VAL A 30 15.58 23.97 -9.71
C VAL A 30 15.69 22.50 -9.32
N ARG A 31 16.01 22.21 -8.05
CA ARG A 31 15.98 20.83 -7.52
C ARG A 31 14.60 20.19 -7.65
N ASN A 32 13.54 20.96 -7.37
CA ASN A 32 12.17 20.50 -7.56
C ASN A 32 11.84 20.22 -9.03
N ALA A 33 12.29 21.07 -9.94
CA ALA A 33 12.10 20.86 -11.38
C ALA A 33 12.84 19.60 -11.87
N VAL A 34 14.08 19.37 -11.43
CA VAL A 34 14.81 18.12 -11.71
C VAL A 34 14.02 16.92 -11.20
N LEU A 35 13.57 16.96 -9.95
CA LEU A 35 12.82 15.85 -9.36
C LEU A 35 11.48 15.61 -10.07
N LEU A 36 10.80 16.68 -10.49
CA LEU A 36 9.57 16.60 -11.29
C LEU A 36 9.82 15.93 -12.64
N LEU A 37 10.87 16.34 -13.36
CA LEU A 37 11.22 15.75 -14.67
C LEU A 37 11.51 14.24 -14.53
N PHE A 38 12.30 13.84 -13.53
CA PHE A 38 12.56 12.43 -13.26
C PHE A 38 11.28 11.68 -12.86
N SER A 39 10.38 12.31 -12.11
CA SER A 39 9.10 11.71 -11.72
C SER A 39 8.16 11.49 -12.91
N LEU A 40 8.05 12.46 -13.79
CA LEU A 40 7.27 12.34 -15.02
C LEU A 40 7.89 11.30 -15.96
N PHE A 41 9.23 11.27 -16.09
CA PHE A 41 9.92 10.24 -16.87
C PHE A 41 9.71 8.83 -16.27
N PHE A 42 9.76 8.69 -14.94
CA PHE A 42 9.48 7.42 -14.26
C PHE A 42 8.09 6.89 -14.59
N TYR A 43 7.09 7.78 -14.56
CA TYR A 43 5.73 7.43 -14.92
C TYR A 43 5.58 7.10 -16.41
N PHE A 44 6.13 7.95 -17.28
CA PHE A 44 6.11 7.76 -18.73
C PHE A 44 6.74 6.43 -19.16
N TYR A 45 7.85 6.06 -18.54
CA TYR A 45 8.51 4.77 -18.80
C TYR A 45 7.60 3.56 -18.50
N GLY A 46 6.76 3.66 -17.48
CA GLY A 46 5.79 2.61 -17.13
C GLY A 46 4.51 2.66 -17.96
N GLU A 47 4.00 3.87 -18.23
CA GLU A 47 2.69 4.13 -18.82
C GLU A 47 2.73 5.27 -19.85
N PRO A 48 3.36 5.08 -21.00
CA PRO A 48 3.56 6.17 -21.96
C PRO A 48 2.24 6.72 -22.53
N ARG A 49 1.20 5.89 -22.66
CA ARG A 49 -0.11 6.31 -23.19
C ARG A 49 -0.96 7.07 -22.18
N LEU A 50 -0.74 6.84 -20.88
CA LEU A 50 -1.63 7.32 -19.82
C LEU A 50 -1.03 8.50 -19.01
N ILE A 51 0.18 8.97 -19.36
CA ILE A 51 0.77 10.16 -18.71
C ILE A 51 -0.11 11.40 -18.86
N GLY A 52 -0.83 11.53 -19.98
CA GLY A 52 -1.79 12.59 -20.20
C GLY A 52 -2.89 12.65 -19.14
N MET A 53 -3.33 11.50 -18.63
CA MET A 53 -4.33 11.41 -17.54
C MET A 53 -3.78 11.92 -16.21
N LEU A 54 -2.53 11.60 -15.89
CA LEU A 54 -1.86 12.14 -14.69
C LEU A 54 -1.74 13.67 -14.78
N ILE A 55 -1.28 14.19 -15.92
CA ILE A 55 -1.15 15.64 -16.16
C ILE A 55 -2.53 16.31 -16.09
N PHE A 56 -3.55 15.73 -16.72
CA PHE A 56 -4.93 16.22 -16.66
C PHE A 56 -5.43 16.28 -15.20
N SER A 57 -5.24 15.23 -14.43
CA SER A 57 -5.63 15.20 -13.01
C SER A 57 -4.92 16.27 -12.19
N ILE A 58 -3.62 16.49 -12.42
CA ILE A 58 -2.84 17.54 -11.75
C ILE A 58 -3.42 18.91 -12.07
N LEU A 59 -3.61 19.23 -13.36
CA LEU A 59 -4.11 20.54 -13.81
C LEU A 59 -5.54 20.79 -13.30
N MET A 60 -6.41 19.79 -13.39
CA MET A 60 -7.77 19.86 -12.90
C MET A 60 -7.80 20.21 -11.39
N ASN A 61 -7.05 19.48 -10.57
CA ASN A 61 -7.02 19.71 -9.12
C ASN A 61 -6.29 21.01 -8.75
N TYR A 62 -5.31 21.46 -9.56
CA TYR A 62 -4.69 22.78 -9.42
C TYR A 62 -5.72 23.90 -9.59
N LEU A 63 -6.51 23.86 -10.65
CA LEU A 63 -7.55 24.85 -10.93
C LEU A 63 -8.63 24.84 -9.84
N PHE A 64 -9.08 23.68 -9.40
CA PHE A 64 -10.00 23.59 -8.27
C PHE A 64 -9.39 24.16 -6.99
N GLY A 65 -8.14 23.88 -6.67
CA GLY A 65 -7.45 24.44 -5.51
C GLY A 65 -7.42 25.98 -5.50
N LEU A 66 -7.11 26.59 -6.65
CA LEU A 66 -7.15 28.05 -6.80
C LEU A 66 -8.58 28.63 -6.63
N SER A 67 -9.58 27.89 -7.13
CA SER A 67 -10.99 28.29 -7.08
C SER A 67 -11.59 28.22 -5.68
N MET A 68 -10.97 27.58 -4.69
CA MET A 68 -11.46 27.47 -3.30
C MET A 68 -11.47 28.82 -2.55
N ARG A 69 -10.92 29.89 -3.12
CA ARG A 69 -11.05 31.26 -2.61
C ARG A 69 -12.41 31.90 -2.93
N SER A 70 -13.16 31.34 -3.89
CA SER A 70 -14.47 31.82 -4.33
C SER A 70 -15.53 31.71 -3.24
N THR A 71 -16.57 32.55 -3.36
CA THR A 71 -17.81 32.43 -2.58
C THR A 71 -18.50 31.09 -2.83
N TYR A 72 -18.33 30.52 -4.03
CA TYR A 72 -18.89 29.23 -4.46
C TYR A 72 -18.03 28.02 -4.08
N ARG A 73 -17.14 28.13 -3.08
CA ARG A 73 -16.18 27.07 -2.71
C ARG A 73 -16.82 25.70 -2.41
N LYS A 74 -18.04 25.66 -1.81
CA LYS A 74 -18.74 24.41 -1.49
C LYS A 74 -19.21 23.66 -2.74
N PRO A 75 -19.96 24.25 -3.69
CA PRO A 75 -20.30 23.57 -4.94
C PRO A 75 -19.07 23.22 -5.78
N LEU A 76 -18.02 24.03 -5.78
CA LEU A 76 -16.75 23.74 -6.45
C LEU A 76 -16.05 22.52 -5.84
N LEU A 77 -16.06 22.37 -4.51
CA LEU A 77 -15.54 21.17 -3.86
C LEU A 77 -16.33 19.92 -4.27
N ILE A 78 -17.67 20.01 -4.26
CA ILE A 78 -18.53 18.89 -4.70
C ILE A 78 -18.21 18.50 -6.13
N LEU A 79 -18.09 19.48 -7.03
CA LEU A 79 -17.73 19.23 -8.42
C LEU A 79 -16.34 18.59 -8.56
N CYS A 80 -15.36 19.06 -7.79
CA CYS A 80 -14.02 18.47 -7.75
C CYS A 80 -14.05 16.99 -7.29
N VAL A 81 -14.80 16.69 -6.22
CA VAL A 81 -14.94 15.32 -5.73
C VAL A 81 -15.63 14.45 -6.78
N ILE A 82 -16.72 14.91 -7.39
CA ILE A 82 -17.40 14.18 -8.47
C ILE A 82 -16.44 13.94 -9.64
N ALA A 83 -15.70 14.94 -10.10
CA ALA A 83 -14.77 14.80 -11.22
C ALA A 83 -13.67 13.75 -10.92
N ASN A 84 -13.04 13.80 -9.74
CA ASN A 84 -12.03 12.82 -9.35
C ASN A 84 -12.61 11.40 -9.20
N LEU A 85 -13.79 11.27 -8.59
CA LEU A 85 -14.46 9.97 -8.46
C LEU A 85 -14.97 9.44 -9.80
N SER A 86 -15.34 10.31 -10.74
CA SER A 86 -15.73 9.89 -12.11
C SER A 86 -14.51 9.34 -12.87
N LEU A 87 -13.32 9.93 -12.72
CA LEU A 87 -12.10 9.37 -13.29
C LEU A 87 -11.83 7.96 -12.74
N LEU A 88 -11.90 7.78 -11.41
CA LEU A 88 -11.81 6.44 -10.82
C LEU A 88 -12.92 5.52 -11.31
N GLY A 89 -14.14 6.02 -11.39
CA GLY A 89 -15.33 5.30 -11.87
C GLY A 89 -15.13 4.70 -13.24
N VAL A 90 -14.63 5.52 -14.17
CA VAL A 90 -14.40 5.08 -15.55
C VAL A 90 -13.21 4.12 -15.65
N PHE A 91 -12.05 4.51 -15.12
CA PHE A 91 -10.81 3.75 -15.38
C PHE A 91 -10.64 2.51 -14.49
N LYS A 92 -11.24 2.50 -13.30
CA LYS A 92 -11.08 1.37 -12.36
C LYS A 92 -12.35 0.53 -12.22
N TYR A 93 -13.54 1.13 -12.26
CA TYR A 93 -14.77 0.45 -11.84
C TYR A 93 -15.77 0.17 -12.94
N LEU A 94 -15.70 0.82 -14.10
CA LEU A 94 -16.70 0.68 -15.15
C LEU A 94 -16.84 -0.78 -15.63
N ASN A 95 -15.73 -1.45 -15.92
CA ASN A 95 -15.71 -2.84 -16.35
C ASN A 95 -16.33 -3.78 -15.31
N PHE A 96 -16.04 -3.55 -14.03
CA PHE A 96 -16.63 -4.30 -12.93
C PHE A 96 -18.15 -4.13 -12.85
N PHE A 97 -18.66 -2.92 -12.99
CA PHE A 97 -20.11 -2.67 -12.97
C PHE A 97 -20.79 -3.27 -14.18
N ILE A 98 -20.23 -3.12 -15.38
CA ILE A 98 -20.78 -3.72 -16.61
C ILE A 98 -20.81 -5.25 -16.47
N SER A 99 -19.69 -5.89 -16.11
CA SER A 99 -19.62 -7.35 -15.96
C SER A 99 -20.56 -7.87 -14.86
N SER A 100 -20.70 -7.12 -13.75
CA SER A 100 -21.64 -7.50 -12.68
C SER A 100 -23.10 -7.37 -13.11
N ALA A 101 -23.46 -6.30 -13.83
CA ALA A 101 -24.79 -6.12 -14.37
C ALA A 101 -25.13 -7.17 -15.44
N ASP A 102 -24.19 -7.47 -16.33
CA ASP A 102 -24.35 -8.50 -17.34
C ASP A 102 -24.57 -9.88 -16.71
N SER A 103 -23.77 -10.22 -15.70
CA SER A 103 -23.91 -11.48 -14.94
C SER A 103 -25.25 -11.61 -14.21
N LEU A 104 -25.85 -10.50 -13.76
CA LEU A 104 -27.11 -10.49 -13.02
C LEU A 104 -28.33 -10.46 -13.94
N PHE A 105 -28.25 -9.76 -15.05
CA PHE A 105 -29.40 -9.44 -15.88
C PHE A 105 -29.32 -10.01 -17.31
N GLY A 106 -28.19 -10.60 -17.72
CA GLY A 106 -27.98 -11.18 -19.04
C GLY A 106 -28.09 -10.15 -20.19
N LEU A 107 -27.59 -8.93 -19.97
CA LEU A 107 -27.80 -7.78 -20.88
C LEU A 107 -26.97 -7.87 -22.16
N GLY A 108 -25.92 -8.71 -22.22
CA GLY A 108 -25.02 -8.83 -23.35
C GLY A 108 -24.22 -7.56 -23.64
N ILE A 109 -23.96 -6.73 -22.64
CA ILE A 109 -23.23 -5.45 -22.79
C ILE A 109 -21.76 -5.72 -23.02
N PRO A 110 -21.17 -5.26 -24.14
CA PRO A 110 -19.73 -5.46 -24.37
C PRO A 110 -18.92 -4.69 -23.32
N VAL A 111 -17.95 -5.38 -22.68
CA VAL A 111 -17.02 -4.77 -21.73
C VAL A 111 -15.97 -3.99 -22.52
N PRO A 112 -15.83 -2.67 -22.30
CA PRO A 112 -14.84 -1.87 -23.02
C PRO A 112 -13.40 -2.22 -22.60
N ASP A 113 -12.46 -2.12 -23.55
CA ASP A 113 -11.02 -2.30 -23.27
C ASP A 113 -10.42 -1.04 -22.64
N ILE A 114 -10.69 -0.85 -21.34
CA ILE A 114 -10.17 0.28 -20.58
C ILE A 114 -8.94 -0.17 -19.79
N VAL A 115 -7.78 0.41 -20.13
CA VAL A 115 -6.54 0.22 -19.39
C VAL A 115 -6.53 1.14 -18.17
N MET A 116 -6.40 0.56 -16.98
CA MET A 116 -6.32 1.32 -15.74
C MET A 116 -4.95 1.98 -15.57
N PRO A 117 -4.86 3.32 -15.42
CA PRO A 117 -3.59 4.00 -15.18
C PRO A 117 -2.94 3.55 -13.86
N ILE A 118 -1.66 3.17 -13.91
CA ILE A 118 -0.91 2.82 -12.70
C ILE A 118 -0.94 3.99 -11.71
N GLY A 119 -1.27 3.68 -10.44
CA GLY A 119 -1.30 4.65 -9.35
C GLY A 119 -2.51 5.59 -9.35
N ILE A 120 -3.52 5.41 -10.23
CA ILE A 120 -4.70 6.30 -10.28
C ILE A 120 -5.38 6.44 -8.91
N SER A 121 -5.47 5.37 -8.13
CA SER A 121 -6.05 5.40 -6.79
C SER A 121 -5.24 6.25 -5.82
N PHE A 122 -3.91 6.22 -5.93
CA PHE A 122 -2.99 6.96 -5.06
C PHE A 122 -2.98 8.46 -5.40
N TYR A 123 -2.73 8.80 -6.67
CA TYR A 123 -2.67 10.20 -7.04
C TYR A 123 -4.02 10.92 -6.96
N THR A 124 -5.14 10.20 -7.12
CA THR A 124 -6.48 10.77 -6.87
C THR A 124 -6.66 11.12 -5.39
N PHE A 125 -6.25 10.25 -4.47
CA PHE A 125 -6.33 10.54 -3.04
C PHE A 125 -5.41 11.69 -2.63
N GLN A 126 -4.21 11.77 -3.20
CA GLN A 126 -3.30 12.89 -2.97
C GLN A 126 -3.90 14.20 -3.48
N ALA A 127 -4.39 14.22 -4.71
CA ALA A 127 -4.99 15.40 -5.31
C ALA A 127 -6.26 15.86 -4.56
N LEU A 128 -7.13 14.93 -4.16
CA LEU A 128 -8.30 15.23 -3.34
C LEU A 128 -7.90 15.78 -1.97
N SER A 129 -6.87 15.21 -1.30
CA SER A 129 -6.43 15.75 -0.01
C SER A 129 -6.00 17.21 -0.13
N TYR A 130 -5.26 17.57 -1.20
CA TYR A 130 -4.88 18.94 -1.47
C TYR A 130 -6.11 19.88 -1.55
N VAL A 131 -7.09 19.55 -2.40
CA VAL A 131 -8.26 20.44 -2.59
C VAL A 131 -9.10 20.55 -1.32
N ILE A 132 -9.27 19.43 -0.59
CA ILE A 132 -10.02 19.41 0.68
C ILE A 132 -9.29 20.22 1.77
N ASP A 133 -7.95 20.08 1.88
CA ASP A 133 -7.15 20.84 2.86
C ASP A 133 -7.21 22.36 2.58
N VAL A 134 -7.18 22.77 1.30
CA VAL A 134 -7.38 24.16 0.91
C VAL A 134 -8.80 24.62 1.25
N TYR A 135 -9.83 23.83 0.97
CA TYR A 135 -11.21 24.15 1.32
C TYR A 135 -11.40 24.32 2.84
N ARG A 136 -10.75 23.47 3.64
CA ARG A 136 -10.77 23.55 5.13
C ARG A 136 -9.93 24.69 5.66
N ARG A 137 -9.13 25.35 4.82
CA ARG A 137 -8.15 26.38 5.19
C ARG A 137 -7.01 25.86 6.08
N GLU A 138 -6.72 24.57 6.00
CA GLU A 138 -5.58 23.96 6.68
C GLU A 138 -4.26 24.31 5.97
N VAL A 139 -4.33 24.54 4.66
CA VAL A 139 -3.21 25.01 3.83
C VAL A 139 -3.66 26.11 2.86
N PRO A 140 -2.77 27.03 2.47
CA PRO A 140 -3.06 27.99 1.39
C PRO A 140 -3.12 27.28 0.03
N PRO A 141 -3.89 27.83 -0.96
CA PRO A 141 -3.83 27.35 -2.32
C PRO A 141 -2.41 27.46 -2.87
N GLN A 142 -1.96 26.41 -3.59
CA GLN A 142 -0.67 26.42 -4.26
C GLN A 142 -0.73 27.25 -5.54
N HIS A 143 0.09 28.29 -5.63
CA HIS A 143 0.14 29.16 -6.80
C HIS A 143 1.15 28.70 -7.87
N ASP A 144 2.11 27.85 -7.48
CA ASP A 144 3.07 27.28 -8.40
C ASP A 144 2.60 25.91 -8.89
N PRO A 145 2.19 25.78 -10.18
CA PRO A 145 1.71 24.53 -10.74
C PRO A 145 2.78 23.42 -10.72
N PHE A 146 4.06 23.79 -10.83
CA PHE A 146 5.15 22.82 -10.80
C PHE A 146 5.33 22.19 -9.42
N SER A 147 5.12 22.94 -8.34
CA SER A 147 5.15 22.40 -6.97
C SER A 147 4.01 21.44 -6.73
N LEU A 148 2.79 21.71 -7.24
CA LEU A 148 1.68 20.76 -7.13
C LEU A 148 1.92 19.53 -8.03
N ALA A 149 2.43 19.73 -9.24
CA ALA A 149 2.78 18.64 -10.14
C ALA A 149 3.82 17.71 -9.50
N LEU A 150 4.87 18.26 -8.89
CA LEU A 150 5.85 17.48 -8.14
C LEU A 150 5.21 16.70 -7.01
N TYR A 151 4.36 17.33 -6.19
CA TYR A 151 3.69 16.67 -5.09
C TYR A 151 2.89 15.44 -5.55
N VAL A 152 2.07 15.58 -6.58
CA VAL A 152 1.21 14.51 -7.06
C VAL A 152 1.98 13.43 -7.80
N SER A 153 3.01 13.81 -8.61
CA SER A 153 3.74 12.88 -9.48
C SER A 153 5.01 12.30 -8.86
N MET A 154 5.41 12.70 -7.65
CA MET A 154 6.71 12.34 -7.06
C MET A 154 6.93 10.83 -7.02
N PHE A 155 7.90 10.34 -7.80
CA PHE A 155 8.09 8.91 -8.06
C PHE A 155 8.26 8.03 -6.80
N PRO A 156 8.86 8.47 -5.68
CA PRO A 156 8.95 7.63 -4.48
C PRO A 156 7.59 7.21 -3.91
N GLN A 157 6.56 8.05 -4.04
CA GLN A 157 5.25 7.79 -3.43
C GLN A 157 4.15 7.40 -4.43
N LEU A 158 4.33 7.72 -5.74
CA LEU A 158 3.25 7.74 -6.74
C LEU A 158 2.54 6.40 -6.93
N ILE A 159 3.27 5.28 -6.96
CA ILE A 159 2.69 3.97 -7.34
C ILE A 159 2.06 3.26 -6.14
N ALA A 160 2.81 3.05 -5.05
CA ALA A 160 2.38 2.34 -3.86
C ALA A 160 3.16 2.78 -2.60
N GLY A 161 3.68 4.00 -2.59
CA GLY A 161 4.28 4.60 -1.40
C GLY A 161 3.24 4.91 -0.31
N PRO A 162 3.65 5.44 0.84
CA PRO A 162 2.70 6.01 1.78
C PRO A 162 1.83 7.06 1.10
N ILE A 163 0.53 7.07 1.40
CA ILE A 163 -0.37 8.13 0.91
C ILE A 163 -0.03 9.41 1.68
N VAL A 164 0.82 10.24 1.07
CA VAL A 164 1.27 11.50 1.65
C VAL A 164 0.22 12.57 1.36
N ARG A 165 -0.32 13.21 2.40
CA ARG A 165 -1.27 14.32 2.25
C ARG A 165 -0.53 15.62 1.97
N TYR A 166 -1.21 16.57 1.33
CA TYR A 166 -0.55 17.82 0.95
C TYR A 166 0.00 18.60 2.15
N HIS A 167 -0.75 18.65 3.26
CA HIS A 167 -0.30 19.35 4.47
C HIS A 167 0.93 18.70 5.14
N ASP A 168 1.20 17.42 4.90
CA ASP A 168 2.39 16.73 5.44
C ASP A 168 3.69 17.18 4.74
N VAL A 169 3.61 17.69 3.49
CA VAL A 169 4.79 18.00 2.66
C VAL A 169 4.84 19.41 2.09
N ASN A 170 3.78 20.20 2.19
CA ASN A 170 3.71 21.54 1.59
C ASN A 170 4.90 22.44 1.97
N VAL A 171 5.29 22.47 3.24
CA VAL A 171 6.45 23.22 3.72
C VAL A 171 7.75 22.66 3.13
N GLN A 172 7.84 21.34 3.01
CA GLN A 172 9.03 20.64 2.51
C GLN A 172 9.22 20.88 0.99
N LEU A 173 8.17 21.19 0.24
CA LEU A 173 8.29 21.59 -1.17
C LEU A 173 9.00 22.94 -1.33
N ALA A 174 8.80 23.87 -0.39
CA ALA A 174 9.41 25.19 -0.43
C ALA A 174 10.79 25.22 0.24
N VAL A 175 10.93 24.54 1.38
CA VAL A 175 12.15 24.57 2.20
C VAL A 175 12.49 23.18 2.69
N ARG A 176 13.61 22.63 2.26
CA ARG A 176 14.16 21.34 2.73
C ARG A 176 15.61 21.51 3.17
N LYS A 177 15.95 20.85 4.25
CA LYS A 177 17.36 20.69 4.67
C LYS A 177 17.86 19.34 4.15
N HIS A 178 19.08 19.32 3.68
CA HIS A 178 19.78 18.10 3.27
C HIS A 178 20.97 17.90 4.17
N SER A 179 21.11 16.73 4.76
CA SER A 179 22.26 16.35 5.54
C SER A 179 22.80 14.99 5.09
N PHE A 180 24.07 14.76 5.25
CA PHE A 180 24.68 13.46 4.97
C PHE A 180 24.06 12.36 5.83
N ALA A 181 23.75 12.66 7.10
CA ALA A 181 23.10 11.71 8.00
C ALA A 181 21.71 11.27 7.48
N GLN A 182 20.88 12.23 7.06
CA GLN A 182 19.56 11.92 6.48
C GLN A 182 19.67 11.13 5.17
N PHE A 183 20.65 11.45 4.34
CA PHE A 183 20.92 10.74 3.08
C PHE A 183 21.36 9.29 3.36
N SER A 184 22.32 9.09 4.26
CA SER A 184 22.81 7.76 4.67
C SER A 184 21.68 6.92 5.29
N GLU A 185 20.86 7.51 6.17
CA GLU A 185 19.68 6.84 6.71
C GLU A 185 18.68 6.45 5.61
N GLY A 186 18.52 7.30 4.58
CA GLY A 186 17.72 7.04 3.41
C GLY A 186 18.22 5.82 2.63
N ILE A 187 19.52 5.71 2.39
CA ILE A 187 20.14 4.53 1.74
C ILE A 187 19.88 3.27 2.58
N SER A 188 20.19 3.31 3.89
CA SER A 188 19.96 2.18 4.77
C SER A 188 18.51 1.71 4.74
N ARG A 189 17.56 2.65 4.83
CA ARG A 189 16.13 2.34 4.78
C ARG A 189 15.71 1.74 3.44
N PHE A 190 16.21 2.28 2.34
CA PHE A 190 15.95 1.76 0.99
C PHE A 190 16.46 0.33 0.83
N LEU A 191 17.69 0.04 1.25
CA LEU A 191 18.29 -1.29 1.13
C LEU A 191 17.57 -2.33 2.00
N PHE A 192 17.11 -1.98 3.21
CA PHE A 192 16.25 -2.87 4.00
C PHE A 192 14.91 -3.13 3.33
N GLY A 193 14.28 -2.11 2.73
CA GLY A 193 13.07 -2.26 1.95
C GLY A 193 13.26 -3.18 0.76
N LEU A 194 14.35 -2.99 0.00
CA LEU A 194 14.73 -3.85 -1.11
C LEU A 194 14.93 -5.30 -0.67
N SER A 195 15.60 -5.50 0.46
CA SER A 195 15.84 -6.85 1.03
C SER A 195 14.53 -7.53 1.44
N LYS A 196 13.62 -6.81 2.08
CA LYS A 196 12.26 -7.33 2.38
C LYS A 196 11.55 -7.79 1.12
N LYS A 197 11.61 -6.99 0.05
CA LYS A 197 10.96 -7.27 -1.22
C LYS A 197 11.60 -8.46 -1.94
N VAL A 198 12.91 -8.43 -2.16
CA VAL A 198 13.61 -9.38 -3.03
C VAL A 198 13.91 -10.70 -2.32
N LEU A 199 14.35 -10.66 -1.06
CA LEU A 199 14.81 -11.84 -0.35
C LEU A 199 13.70 -12.56 0.43
N LEU A 200 12.64 -11.85 0.83
CA LEU A 200 11.55 -12.42 1.61
C LEU A 200 10.25 -12.50 0.82
N SER A 201 9.69 -11.35 0.41
CA SER A 201 8.39 -11.31 -0.25
C SER A 201 8.33 -12.18 -1.50
N ASN A 202 9.34 -12.13 -2.38
CA ASN A 202 9.38 -12.95 -3.58
C ASN A 202 9.44 -14.47 -3.29
N VAL A 203 10.03 -14.87 -2.15
CA VAL A 203 10.03 -16.27 -1.70
C VAL A 203 8.65 -16.67 -1.17
N PHE A 204 8.02 -15.82 -0.36
CA PHE A 204 6.66 -16.09 0.11
C PHE A 204 5.63 -16.09 -1.02
N ALA A 205 5.86 -15.28 -2.06
CA ALA A 205 5.06 -15.32 -3.28
C ALA A 205 5.12 -16.69 -3.95
N GLN A 206 6.29 -17.36 -4.01
CA GLN A 206 6.40 -18.72 -4.55
C GLN A 206 5.56 -19.71 -3.75
N ILE A 207 5.50 -19.57 -2.42
CA ILE A 207 4.65 -20.42 -1.58
C ILE A 207 3.18 -20.14 -1.86
N ALA A 208 2.76 -18.87 -1.81
CA ALA A 208 1.38 -18.47 -2.01
C ALA A 208 0.89 -18.86 -3.42
N ASP A 209 1.60 -18.44 -4.47
CA ASP A 209 1.21 -18.72 -5.85
C ASP A 209 1.29 -20.21 -6.17
N GLY A 210 2.26 -20.93 -5.56
CA GLY A 210 2.37 -22.36 -5.68
C GLY A 210 1.18 -23.14 -5.13
N VAL A 211 0.55 -22.66 -4.06
CA VAL A 211 -0.63 -23.28 -3.44
C VAL A 211 -1.93 -22.79 -4.09
N PHE A 212 -2.10 -21.48 -4.25
CA PHE A 212 -3.34 -20.88 -4.77
C PHE A 212 -3.63 -21.21 -6.25
N LYS A 213 -2.69 -21.83 -6.97
CA LYS A 213 -2.93 -22.36 -8.33
C LYS A 213 -3.73 -23.66 -8.37
N TYR A 214 -3.74 -24.42 -7.26
CA TYR A 214 -4.53 -25.65 -7.17
C TYR A 214 -5.99 -25.34 -6.92
N ALA A 215 -6.88 -26.19 -7.41
CA ALA A 215 -8.30 -26.09 -7.07
C ALA A 215 -8.49 -26.36 -5.57
N PRO A 216 -9.38 -25.62 -4.89
CA PRO A 216 -9.55 -25.76 -3.44
C PRO A 216 -9.86 -27.20 -2.97
N ASN A 217 -10.59 -27.98 -3.76
CA ASN A 217 -10.92 -29.36 -3.49
C ASN A 217 -9.73 -30.34 -3.63
N GLU A 218 -8.61 -29.90 -4.18
CA GLU A 218 -7.37 -30.69 -4.27
C GLU A 218 -6.40 -30.39 -3.11
N LEU A 219 -6.70 -29.39 -2.31
CA LEU A 219 -5.84 -28.96 -1.23
C LEU A 219 -6.14 -29.72 0.07
N SER A 220 -5.12 -30.26 0.72
CA SER A 220 -5.21 -30.64 2.13
C SER A 220 -5.35 -29.41 3.02
N ALA A 221 -5.95 -29.57 4.21
CA ALA A 221 -6.06 -28.47 5.17
C ALA A 221 -4.69 -27.82 5.47
N ALA A 222 -3.66 -28.62 5.68
CA ALA A 222 -2.29 -28.13 5.90
C ALA A 222 -1.74 -27.33 4.69
N GLY A 223 -2.04 -27.78 3.46
CA GLY A 223 -1.67 -27.05 2.24
C GLY A 223 -2.37 -25.70 2.14
N ALA A 224 -3.68 -25.66 2.40
CA ALA A 224 -4.46 -24.43 2.39
C ALA A 224 -3.94 -23.42 3.45
N TRP A 225 -3.67 -23.86 4.68
CA TRP A 225 -3.04 -23.01 5.69
C TRP A 225 -1.64 -22.53 5.30
N MET A 226 -0.84 -23.39 4.71
CA MET A 226 0.50 -23.01 4.23
C MET A 226 0.43 -21.91 3.17
N GLY A 227 -0.49 -22.01 2.21
CA GLY A 227 -0.72 -20.96 1.20
C GLY A 227 -1.19 -19.66 1.81
N ALA A 228 -2.16 -19.70 2.74
CA ALA A 228 -2.69 -18.53 3.43
C ALA A 228 -1.62 -17.83 4.29
N ILE A 229 -0.77 -18.57 5.00
CA ILE A 229 0.36 -18.03 5.77
C ILE A 229 1.43 -17.47 4.83
N GLY A 230 1.74 -18.18 3.74
CA GLY A 230 2.65 -17.69 2.71
C GLY A 230 2.21 -16.35 2.14
N TYR A 231 0.92 -16.21 1.80
CA TYR A 231 0.36 -14.95 1.33
C TYR A 231 0.35 -13.85 2.42
N THR A 232 0.06 -14.21 3.66
CA THR A 232 0.11 -13.29 4.81
C THR A 232 1.50 -12.66 4.97
N LEU A 233 2.56 -13.46 4.86
CA LEU A 233 3.94 -12.95 4.89
C LEU A 233 4.30 -12.21 3.61
N GLN A 234 3.87 -12.70 2.45
CA GLN A 234 4.11 -12.03 1.17
C GLN A 234 3.58 -10.61 1.16
N ILE A 235 2.30 -10.40 1.47
CA ILE A 235 1.67 -9.08 1.42
C ILE A 235 2.33 -8.09 2.38
N TYR A 236 2.74 -8.55 3.56
CA TYR A 236 3.44 -7.70 4.52
C TYR A 236 4.82 -7.30 4.03
N PHE A 237 5.66 -8.25 3.62
CA PHE A 237 7.03 -7.94 3.19
C PHE A 237 7.08 -7.24 1.85
N ASP A 238 6.11 -7.49 0.96
CA ASP A 238 5.98 -6.76 -0.31
C ASP A 238 5.67 -5.29 -0.07
N PHE A 239 4.60 -5.03 0.65
CA PHE A 239 4.12 -3.67 0.83
C PHE A 239 4.94 -2.87 1.84
N SER A 240 5.36 -3.47 2.97
CA SER A 240 6.28 -2.79 3.89
C SER A 240 7.65 -2.55 3.27
N GLY A 241 8.12 -3.48 2.44
CA GLY A 241 9.37 -3.31 1.69
C GLY A 241 9.31 -2.15 0.71
N TYR A 242 8.22 -2.05 -0.06
CA TYR A 242 8.00 -0.91 -0.95
C TYR A 242 7.88 0.41 -0.18
N SER A 243 7.13 0.43 0.92
CA SER A 243 7.02 1.62 1.78
C SER A 243 8.37 2.04 2.37
N ASP A 244 9.20 1.09 2.80
CA ASP A 244 10.55 1.38 3.28
C ASP A 244 11.46 1.96 2.17
N MET A 245 11.37 1.42 0.95
CA MET A 245 12.08 1.99 -0.20
C MET A 245 11.61 3.40 -0.50
N ALA A 246 10.29 3.66 -0.50
CA ALA A 246 9.72 4.97 -0.74
C ALA A 246 10.14 6.01 0.31
N ILE A 247 10.09 5.64 1.60
CA ILE A 247 10.54 6.50 2.71
C ILE A 247 12.05 6.77 2.60
N GLY A 248 12.83 5.74 2.27
CA GLY A 248 14.27 5.86 2.04
C GLY A 248 14.59 6.83 0.92
N LEU A 249 13.93 6.71 -0.24
CA LEU A 249 14.05 7.64 -1.36
C LEU A 249 13.63 9.05 -0.95
N GLY A 250 12.51 9.20 -0.24
CA GLY A 250 12.10 10.50 0.29
C GLY A 250 13.22 11.15 1.11
N LYS A 251 13.83 10.41 2.05
CA LYS A 251 14.97 10.90 2.85
C LYS A 251 16.17 11.29 2.01
N MET A 252 16.50 10.52 0.96
CA MET A 252 17.60 10.87 0.05
C MET A 252 17.34 12.20 -0.68
N PHE A 253 16.10 12.57 -0.97
CA PHE A 253 15.72 13.84 -1.58
C PHE A 253 15.31 14.92 -0.58
N GLY A 254 15.53 14.69 0.72
CA GLY A 254 15.27 15.65 1.79
C GLY A 254 13.81 15.71 2.27
N PHE A 255 12.96 14.76 1.89
CA PHE A 255 11.59 14.63 2.37
C PHE A 255 11.48 13.68 3.56
N ALA A 256 10.56 13.96 4.46
CA ALA A 256 10.15 13.09 5.56
C ALA A 256 8.73 12.58 5.31
N PHE A 257 8.61 11.34 4.85
CA PHE A 257 7.32 10.67 4.67
C PHE A 257 6.90 9.96 5.96
N LEU A 258 5.59 9.79 6.12
CA LEU A 258 5.01 9.09 7.26
C LEU A 258 5.30 7.59 7.21
N GLU A 259 5.45 6.98 8.41
CA GLU A 259 5.52 5.52 8.53
C GLU A 259 4.20 4.89 8.10
N ASN A 260 4.30 3.80 7.34
CA ASN A 260 3.12 3.09 6.83
C ASN A 260 2.85 1.77 7.55
N PHE A 261 3.86 1.20 8.21
CA PHE A 261 3.78 -0.04 8.97
C PHE A 261 4.53 0.07 10.30
N ASN A 262 3.94 -0.51 11.35
CA ASN A 262 4.56 -0.63 12.67
C ASN A 262 4.40 -2.04 13.22
N TYR A 263 5.08 -3.02 12.62
CA TYR A 263 5.05 -4.44 13.02
C TYR A 263 3.63 -4.97 13.28
N PRO A 264 2.75 -4.98 12.27
CA PRO A 264 1.32 -5.24 12.46
C PRO A 264 1.01 -6.65 12.98
N TYR A 265 1.87 -7.64 12.71
CA TYR A 265 1.63 -9.03 13.12
C TYR A 265 1.91 -9.34 14.59
N ILE A 266 2.43 -8.36 15.36
CA ILE A 266 2.51 -8.48 16.81
C ILE A 266 1.25 -7.97 17.53
N SER A 267 0.19 -7.64 16.79
CA SER A 267 -1.06 -7.11 17.35
C SER A 267 -1.80 -8.15 18.16
N LYS A 268 -2.46 -7.69 19.21
CA LYS A 268 -3.26 -8.50 20.15
C LYS A 268 -4.76 -8.43 19.86
N SER A 269 -5.16 -7.61 18.90
CA SER A 269 -6.54 -7.47 18.41
C SER A 269 -6.55 -7.03 16.95
N VAL A 270 -7.68 -7.22 16.27
CA VAL A 270 -7.87 -6.72 14.91
C VAL A 270 -7.84 -5.18 14.87
N THR A 271 -8.37 -4.55 15.92
CA THR A 271 -8.30 -3.08 16.08
C THR A 271 -6.86 -2.58 16.17
N GLU A 272 -6.01 -3.24 16.95
CA GLU A 272 -4.59 -2.90 17.04
C GLU A 272 -3.86 -3.13 15.73
N PHE A 273 -4.18 -4.23 15.04
CA PHE A 273 -3.60 -4.53 13.72
C PHE A 273 -3.79 -3.37 12.74
N TRP A 274 -5.00 -2.83 12.60
CA TRP A 274 -5.29 -1.73 11.68
C TRP A 274 -4.69 -0.39 12.09
N ARG A 275 -4.29 -0.21 13.33
CA ARG A 275 -3.48 0.94 13.77
C ARG A 275 -2.01 0.84 13.36
N ARG A 276 -1.56 -0.37 13.01
CA ARG A 276 -0.17 -0.69 12.65
C ARG A 276 0.01 -1.01 11.17
N TRP A 277 -1.07 -1.34 10.47
CA TRP A 277 -1.10 -1.70 9.06
C TRP A 277 -1.60 -0.53 8.22
N HIS A 278 -0.86 -0.20 7.11
CA HIS A 278 -1.23 0.82 6.13
C HIS A 278 -1.71 2.12 6.78
N ILE A 279 -0.88 2.66 7.68
CA ILE A 279 -1.22 3.79 8.56
C ILE A 279 -1.62 5.02 7.74
N SER A 280 -0.95 5.26 6.61
CA SER A 280 -1.25 6.41 5.74
C SER A 280 -2.66 6.34 5.14
N LEU A 281 -3.11 5.17 4.65
CA LEU A 281 -4.48 4.97 4.16
C LEU A 281 -5.50 5.13 5.29
N SER A 282 -5.25 4.47 6.43
CA SER A 282 -6.14 4.55 7.60
C SER A 282 -6.33 5.98 8.07
N THR A 283 -5.25 6.77 8.07
CA THR A 283 -5.28 8.19 8.43
C THR A 283 -6.05 8.99 7.37
N TRP A 284 -5.80 8.76 6.08
CA TRP A 284 -6.50 9.44 5.00
C TRP A 284 -8.01 9.18 5.06
N VAL A 285 -8.41 7.91 5.14
CA VAL A 285 -9.85 7.53 5.21
C VAL A 285 -10.51 8.07 6.47
N ARG A 286 -9.81 8.07 7.61
CA ARG A 286 -10.31 8.69 8.85
C ARG A 286 -10.60 10.18 8.67
N ASP A 287 -9.64 10.92 8.11
CA ASP A 287 -9.70 12.39 8.11
C ASP A 287 -10.59 12.93 6.98
N TYR A 288 -10.66 12.24 5.84
CA TYR A 288 -11.41 12.72 4.67
C TYR A 288 -12.76 12.01 4.45
N VAL A 289 -13.00 10.87 5.10
CA VAL A 289 -14.27 10.13 4.96
C VAL A 289 -14.97 9.93 6.31
N TYR A 290 -14.31 9.27 7.27
CA TYR A 290 -14.96 8.86 8.51
C TYR A 290 -15.39 10.05 9.37
N ILE A 291 -14.51 11.03 9.60
CA ILE A 291 -14.81 12.24 10.39
C ILE A 291 -15.92 13.08 9.73
N PRO A 292 -15.89 13.36 8.40
CA PRO A 292 -16.98 14.06 7.72
C PRO A 292 -18.35 13.36 7.79
N LEU A 293 -18.38 12.02 7.87
CA LEU A 293 -19.62 11.25 8.07
C LEU A 293 -20.19 11.33 9.50
N GLY A 294 -19.50 12.03 10.41
CA GLY A 294 -19.85 12.17 11.83
C GLY A 294 -18.95 11.39 12.79
N GLY A 295 -18.04 10.55 12.25
CA GLY A 295 -17.06 9.80 13.08
C GLY A 295 -17.74 8.95 14.16
N ASN A 296 -17.27 9.11 15.40
CA ASN A 296 -17.83 8.47 16.60
C ASN A 296 -18.70 9.41 17.44
N ARG A 297 -18.90 10.67 16.99
CA ARG A 297 -19.71 11.69 17.69
C ARG A 297 -21.14 11.74 17.14
N CYS A 298 -21.78 10.58 17.02
CA CYS A 298 -23.13 10.41 16.46
C CYS A 298 -23.87 9.26 17.18
N SER A 299 -25.12 9.01 16.82
CA SER A 299 -25.90 7.92 17.42
C SER A 299 -25.23 6.56 17.20
N PRO A 300 -25.45 5.56 18.08
CA PRO A 300 -24.87 4.22 17.95
C PRO A 300 -25.13 3.55 16.59
N ALA A 301 -26.34 3.70 16.05
CA ALA A 301 -26.72 3.16 14.74
C ALA A 301 -25.93 3.84 13.61
N ARG A 302 -25.84 5.17 13.64
CA ARG A 302 -25.03 5.93 12.66
C ARG A 302 -23.56 5.59 12.74
N HIS A 303 -23.01 5.37 13.94
CA HIS A 303 -21.63 4.98 14.12
C HIS A 303 -21.34 3.59 13.49
N ILE A 304 -22.25 2.61 13.66
CA ILE A 304 -22.13 1.30 12.99
C ILE A 304 -22.15 1.49 11.47
N PHE A 305 -23.11 2.25 10.95
CA PHE A 305 -23.19 2.56 9.51
C PHE A 305 -21.90 3.20 9.00
N ASN A 306 -21.36 4.21 9.70
CA ASN A 306 -20.13 4.89 9.33
C ASN A 306 -18.95 3.90 9.24
N LEU A 307 -18.82 2.97 10.20
CA LEU A 307 -17.77 1.95 10.18
C LEU A 307 -17.95 1.00 9.00
N LEU A 308 -19.15 0.45 8.79
CA LEU A 308 -19.40 -0.47 7.68
C LEU A 308 -19.18 0.23 6.33
N ALA A 309 -19.71 1.44 6.14
CA ALA A 309 -19.54 2.21 4.92
C ALA A 309 -18.05 2.48 4.62
N VAL A 310 -17.30 2.95 5.60
CA VAL A 310 -15.87 3.24 5.46
C VAL A 310 -15.07 1.99 5.12
N TRP A 311 -15.33 0.87 5.78
CA TRP A 311 -14.61 -0.37 5.52
C TRP A 311 -14.98 -1.00 4.19
N THR A 312 -16.25 -0.97 3.79
CA THR A 312 -16.69 -1.43 2.47
C THR A 312 -16.06 -0.58 1.36
N LEU A 313 -16.05 0.76 1.51
CA LEU A 313 -15.38 1.67 0.59
C LEU A 313 -13.86 1.44 0.54
N THR A 314 -13.23 1.16 1.68
CA THR A 314 -11.79 0.83 1.74
C THR A 314 -11.50 -0.48 0.99
N GLY A 315 -12.35 -1.50 1.15
CA GLY A 315 -12.26 -2.73 0.38
C GLY A 315 -12.41 -2.47 -1.12
N PHE A 316 -13.44 -1.75 -1.52
CA PHE A 316 -13.69 -1.39 -2.92
C PHE A 316 -12.56 -0.55 -3.53
N TRP A 317 -11.92 0.32 -2.73
CA TRP A 317 -10.75 1.09 -3.16
C TRP A 317 -9.57 0.20 -3.54
N HIS A 318 -9.36 -0.92 -2.84
CA HIS A 318 -8.29 -1.87 -3.17
C HIS A 318 -8.48 -2.51 -4.53
N GLY A 319 -9.71 -2.90 -4.90
CA GLY A 319 -9.95 -3.52 -6.20
C GLY A 319 -11.42 -3.59 -6.59
N ALA A 320 -11.67 -3.57 -7.88
CA ALA A 320 -12.99 -3.70 -8.48
C ALA A 320 -13.41 -5.19 -8.53
N ASN A 321 -13.61 -5.79 -7.34
CA ASN A 321 -14.07 -7.17 -7.20
C ASN A 321 -14.89 -7.33 -5.91
N TRP A 322 -15.85 -8.23 -5.93
CA TRP A 322 -16.69 -8.56 -4.78
C TRP A 322 -15.90 -9.11 -3.58
N THR A 323 -14.78 -9.78 -3.83
CA THR A 323 -13.89 -10.30 -2.77
C THR A 323 -13.29 -9.19 -1.92
N PHE A 324 -12.93 -8.06 -2.53
CA PHE A 324 -12.42 -6.88 -1.80
C PHE A 324 -13.51 -6.19 -0.99
N MET A 325 -14.74 -6.12 -1.51
CA MET A 325 -15.88 -5.59 -0.75
C MET A 325 -16.20 -6.49 0.45
N ALA A 326 -16.22 -7.81 0.26
CA ALA A 326 -16.40 -8.78 1.32
C ALA A 326 -15.28 -8.70 2.37
N TRP A 327 -14.04 -8.54 1.95
CA TRP A 327 -12.89 -8.30 2.83
C TRP A 327 -13.07 -7.04 3.69
N GLY A 328 -13.47 -5.93 3.07
CA GLY A 328 -13.75 -4.69 3.81
C GLY A 328 -14.89 -4.86 4.80
N LEU A 329 -16.00 -5.44 4.39
CA LEU A 329 -17.15 -5.71 5.25
C LEU A 329 -16.78 -6.64 6.41
N TYR A 330 -16.01 -7.70 6.15
CA TYR A 330 -15.48 -8.63 7.14
C TYR A 330 -14.73 -7.90 8.27
N PHE A 331 -13.77 -7.04 7.92
CA PHE A 331 -13.05 -6.27 8.93
C PHE A 331 -13.91 -5.19 9.59
N GLY A 332 -14.84 -4.57 8.87
CA GLY A 332 -15.81 -3.64 9.43
C GLY A 332 -16.66 -4.30 10.53
N VAL A 333 -17.15 -5.51 10.28
CA VAL A 333 -17.91 -6.30 11.26
C VAL A 333 -17.05 -6.69 12.46
N LEU A 334 -15.84 -7.20 12.22
CA LEU A 334 -14.92 -7.57 13.31
C LEU A 334 -14.58 -6.42 14.23
N LEU A 335 -14.34 -5.23 13.69
CA LEU A 335 -14.06 -4.04 14.49
C LEU A 335 -15.25 -3.59 15.33
N ILE A 336 -16.47 -3.74 14.81
CA ILE A 336 -17.70 -3.47 15.57
C ILE A 336 -17.84 -4.49 16.71
N LEU A 337 -17.63 -5.77 16.42
CA LEU A 337 -17.69 -6.84 17.41
C LEU A 337 -16.63 -6.66 18.50
N GLU A 338 -15.38 -6.38 18.13
CA GLU A 338 -14.34 -6.08 19.11
C GLU A 338 -14.73 -4.89 19.99
N LYS A 339 -15.14 -3.77 19.39
CA LYS A 339 -15.43 -2.55 20.15
C LYS A 339 -16.62 -2.69 21.09
N LYS A 340 -17.66 -3.42 20.67
CA LYS A 340 -18.91 -3.49 21.43
C LYS A 340 -19.02 -4.67 22.38
N PHE A 341 -18.40 -5.81 22.02
CA PHE A 341 -18.65 -7.07 22.73
C PHE A 341 -17.38 -7.77 23.21
N LEU A 342 -16.30 -7.76 22.40
CA LEU A 342 -15.16 -8.64 22.63
C LEU A 342 -14.00 -7.97 23.38
N ALA A 343 -13.91 -6.61 23.40
CA ALA A 343 -12.76 -5.92 23.97
C ALA A 343 -12.45 -6.32 25.42
N GLY A 344 -13.49 -6.40 26.27
CA GLY A 344 -13.32 -6.81 27.65
C GLY A 344 -12.93 -8.28 27.84
N TRP A 345 -13.34 -9.15 26.94
CA TRP A 345 -12.96 -10.56 26.93
C TRP A 345 -11.53 -10.75 26.42
N ILE A 346 -11.19 -10.13 25.29
CA ILE A 346 -9.83 -10.22 24.70
C ILE A 346 -8.77 -9.76 25.69
N THR A 347 -9.00 -8.66 26.42
CA THR A 347 -8.03 -8.15 27.40
C THR A 347 -7.80 -9.06 28.60
N ARG A 348 -8.71 -10.00 28.88
CA ARG A 348 -8.58 -11.00 29.96
C ARG A 348 -7.79 -12.24 29.52
N LEU A 349 -7.64 -12.47 28.22
CA LEU A 349 -6.88 -13.60 27.70
C LEU A 349 -5.36 -13.43 27.96
N PRO A 350 -4.62 -14.54 28.15
CA PRO A 350 -3.17 -14.50 28.08
C PRO A 350 -2.67 -13.90 26.76
N SER A 351 -1.55 -13.18 26.80
CA SER A 351 -1.00 -12.45 25.63
C SER A 351 -0.85 -13.34 24.39
N VAL A 352 -0.46 -14.61 24.57
CA VAL A 352 -0.32 -15.56 23.46
C VAL A 352 -1.67 -15.81 22.77
N LEU A 353 -2.73 -16.02 23.52
CA LEU A 353 -4.07 -16.23 22.96
C LEU A 353 -4.63 -14.99 22.28
N GLN A 354 -4.27 -13.78 22.77
CA GLN A 354 -4.61 -12.53 22.08
C GLN A 354 -3.96 -12.45 20.69
N HIS A 355 -2.67 -12.83 20.57
CA HIS A 355 -1.97 -12.90 19.29
C HIS A 355 -2.56 -13.94 18.35
N VAL A 356 -2.87 -15.13 18.87
CA VAL A 356 -3.51 -16.20 18.08
C VAL A 356 -4.86 -15.73 17.55
N TYR A 357 -5.69 -15.11 18.41
CA TYR A 357 -6.97 -14.52 18.01
C TYR A 357 -6.77 -13.51 16.86
N ALA A 358 -5.91 -12.53 17.04
CA ALA A 358 -5.70 -11.49 16.03
C ALA A 358 -5.19 -12.08 14.72
N LEU A 359 -4.15 -12.92 14.76
CA LEU A 359 -3.55 -13.53 13.56
C LEU A 359 -4.52 -14.45 12.83
N PHE A 360 -5.34 -15.23 13.57
CA PHE A 360 -6.36 -16.09 12.97
C PHE A 360 -7.31 -15.29 12.06
N PHE A 361 -7.92 -14.23 12.58
CA PHE A 361 -8.84 -13.42 11.79
C PHE A 361 -8.15 -12.64 10.67
N ILE A 362 -6.91 -12.22 10.86
CA ILE A 362 -6.13 -11.55 9.82
C ILE A 362 -5.84 -12.49 8.65
N VAL A 363 -5.40 -13.74 8.93
CA VAL A 363 -5.11 -14.74 7.89
C VAL A 363 -6.37 -15.09 7.10
N ILE A 364 -7.51 -15.28 7.77
CA ILE A 364 -8.81 -15.49 7.09
C ILE A 364 -9.15 -14.30 6.19
N GLY A 365 -8.96 -13.07 6.66
CA GLY A 365 -9.17 -11.86 5.86
C GLY A 365 -8.30 -11.83 4.60
N TRP A 366 -7.03 -12.26 4.69
CA TRP A 366 -6.15 -12.31 3.54
C TRP A 366 -6.53 -13.35 2.48
N VAL A 367 -7.28 -14.40 2.83
CA VAL A 367 -7.84 -15.34 1.84
C VAL A 367 -8.85 -14.65 0.93
N PHE A 368 -9.76 -13.82 1.47
CA PHE A 368 -10.66 -13.02 0.63
C PHE A 368 -9.88 -12.08 -0.30
N PHE A 369 -8.86 -11.43 0.24
CA PHE A 369 -8.05 -10.46 -0.52
C PHE A 369 -7.27 -11.10 -1.66
N ARG A 370 -6.84 -12.37 -1.50
CA ARG A 370 -6.05 -13.11 -2.50
C ARG A 370 -6.91 -13.77 -3.56
N SER A 371 -8.16 -14.10 -3.25
CA SER A 371 -9.01 -14.91 -4.10
C SER A 371 -9.57 -14.09 -5.27
N ASP A 372 -9.63 -14.73 -6.46
CA ASP A 372 -10.10 -14.08 -7.68
C ASP A 372 -11.65 -14.01 -7.76
N SER A 373 -12.36 -14.84 -6.98
CA SER A 373 -13.83 -14.79 -6.88
C SER A 373 -14.32 -15.19 -5.48
N MET A 374 -15.55 -14.79 -5.15
CA MET A 374 -16.21 -15.17 -3.89
C MET A 374 -16.37 -16.67 -3.73
N GLY A 375 -16.70 -17.38 -4.83
CA GLY A 375 -16.83 -18.83 -4.82
C GLY A 375 -15.51 -19.50 -4.45
N LEU A 376 -14.40 -19.07 -5.06
CA LEU A 376 -13.06 -19.58 -4.73
C LEU A 376 -12.64 -19.25 -3.30
N ALA A 377 -12.94 -18.04 -2.81
CA ALA A 377 -12.64 -17.66 -1.43
C ALA A 377 -13.34 -18.58 -0.41
N VAL A 378 -14.64 -18.81 -0.59
CA VAL A 378 -15.42 -19.68 0.31
C VAL A 378 -14.95 -21.13 0.24
N GLN A 379 -14.69 -21.66 -0.97
CA GLN A 379 -14.16 -23.01 -1.13
C GLN A 379 -12.78 -23.17 -0.50
N TYR A 380 -11.89 -22.17 -0.69
CA TYR A 380 -10.56 -22.20 -0.06
C TYR A 380 -10.64 -22.18 1.46
N LEU A 381 -11.49 -21.32 2.03
CA LEU A 381 -11.77 -21.34 3.48
C LEU A 381 -12.34 -22.70 3.92
N GLY A 382 -13.23 -23.30 3.15
CA GLY A 382 -13.70 -24.66 3.39
C GLY A 382 -12.55 -25.65 3.48
N SER A 383 -11.62 -25.61 2.51
CA SER A 383 -10.44 -26.50 2.50
C SER A 383 -9.52 -26.30 3.71
N MET A 384 -9.43 -25.09 4.26
CA MET A 384 -8.63 -24.85 5.47
C MET A 384 -9.15 -25.59 6.71
N PHE A 385 -10.46 -25.94 6.79
CA PHE A 385 -11.07 -26.50 7.99
C PHE A 385 -11.66 -27.89 7.78
N THR A 386 -12.18 -28.21 6.60
CA THR A 386 -12.98 -29.40 6.35
C THR A 386 -12.44 -30.31 5.26
N SER A 387 -11.23 -30.05 4.73
CA SER A 387 -10.66 -30.87 3.67
C SER A 387 -10.40 -32.31 4.16
N ALA A 388 -10.96 -33.28 3.44
CA ALA A 388 -10.68 -34.68 3.58
C ALA A 388 -9.44 -35.13 2.75
N VAL A 389 -8.85 -34.24 1.98
CA VAL A 389 -7.64 -34.52 1.19
C VAL A 389 -6.46 -34.79 2.12
N PRO A 390 -5.80 -35.94 2.02
CA PRO A 390 -4.66 -36.24 2.89
C PRO A 390 -3.48 -35.32 2.61
N LEU A 391 -2.57 -35.22 3.57
CA LEU A 391 -1.34 -34.45 3.41
C LEU A 391 -0.54 -35.00 2.22
N ASN A 392 -0.49 -34.23 1.15
CA ASN A 392 0.19 -34.63 -0.09
C ASN A 392 1.67 -34.27 -0.07
N ARG A 393 2.44 -34.99 -0.86
CA ARG A 393 3.89 -34.90 -0.94
C ARG A 393 4.37 -33.48 -1.25
N PHE A 394 3.63 -32.77 -2.07
CA PHE A 394 3.98 -31.40 -2.45
C PHE A 394 4.02 -30.45 -1.25
N VAL A 395 3.10 -30.58 -0.29
CA VAL A 395 3.08 -29.76 0.94
C VAL A 395 4.33 -30.02 1.78
N ILE A 396 4.71 -31.31 1.90
CA ILE A 396 5.91 -31.71 2.63
C ILE A 396 7.16 -31.13 1.97
N GLU A 397 7.28 -31.26 0.66
CA GLU A 397 8.42 -30.70 -0.12
C GLU A 397 8.52 -29.18 0.03
N TYR A 398 7.40 -28.46 -0.04
CA TYR A 398 7.37 -27.02 0.18
C TYR A 398 7.75 -26.64 1.59
N LEU A 399 7.25 -27.32 2.61
CA LEU A 399 7.65 -27.10 4.00
C LEU A 399 9.14 -27.33 4.19
N LEU A 400 9.69 -28.44 3.72
CA LEU A 400 11.12 -28.74 3.83
C LEU A 400 11.99 -27.74 3.08
N ARG A 401 11.52 -27.22 1.96
CA ARG A 401 12.25 -26.22 1.15
C ARG A 401 12.21 -24.82 1.77
N PHE A 402 11.07 -24.41 2.33
CA PHE A 402 10.81 -23.02 2.69
C PHE A 402 10.74 -22.75 4.20
N TRP A 403 10.84 -23.77 5.07
CA TRP A 403 10.76 -23.58 6.52
C TRP A 403 11.74 -22.54 7.08
N PRO A 404 13.00 -22.40 6.59
CA PRO A 404 13.88 -21.36 7.12
C PRO A 404 13.34 -19.96 6.83
N TYR A 405 12.81 -19.76 5.61
CA TYR A 405 12.20 -18.48 5.22
C TYR A 405 10.96 -18.16 6.04
N LEU A 406 10.09 -19.16 6.30
CA LEU A 406 8.92 -19.00 7.15
C LEU A 406 9.33 -18.58 8.57
N LEU A 407 10.32 -19.23 9.14
CA LEU A 407 10.86 -18.89 10.46
C LEU A 407 11.43 -17.46 10.46
N PHE A 408 12.28 -17.11 9.49
CA PHE A 408 12.81 -15.76 9.36
C PHE A 408 11.70 -14.72 9.15
N GLY A 409 10.69 -15.02 8.34
CA GLY A 409 9.54 -14.14 8.12
C GLY A 409 8.78 -13.85 9.41
N VAL A 410 8.52 -14.86 10.23
CA VAL A 410 7.86 -14.69 11.53
C VAL A 410 8.72 -13.84 12.47
N VAL A 411 10.02 -14.14 12.60
CA VAL A 411 10.94 -13.38 13.46
C VAL A 411 11.06 -11.92 13.02
N LEU A 412 11.21 -11.67 11.71
CA LEU A 412 11.36 -10.32 11.17
C LEU A 412 10.03 -9.54 11.10
N SER A 413 8.89 -10.21 11.30
CA SER A 413 7.60 -9.54 11.52
C SER A 413 7.47 -8.91 12.91
N ALA A 414 8.37 -9.23 13.84
CA ALA A 414 8.49 -8.62 15.16
C ALA A 414 9.55 -7.50 15.16
N PRO A 415 9.54 -6.58 16.15
CA PRO A 415 10.48 -5.43 16.24
C PRO A 415 11.88 -5.85 16.71
N VAL A 416 12.47 -6.87 16.09
CA VAL A 416 13.83 -7.34 16.37
C VAL A 416 14.85 -6.33 15.87
N PHE A 417 14.62 -5.82 14.67
CA PHE A 417 15.56 -4.92 13.99
C PHE A 417 15.78 -3.56 14.71
N PRO A 418 14.75 -2.84 15.21
CA PRO A 418 14.96 -1.62 16.00
C PRO A 418 15.79 -1.85 17.25
N ARG A 419 15.64 -3.00 17.90
CA ARG A 419 16.44 -3.36 19.08
C ARG A 419 17.92 -3.58 18.73
N LEU A 420 18.21 -4.21 17.59
CA LEU A 420 19.57 -4.36 17.08
C LEU A 420 20.21 -3.02 16.74
N LYS A 421 19.46 -2.12 16.07
CA LYS A 421 19.95 -0.78 15.69
C LYS A 421 20.41 0.05 16.87
N SER A 422 19.85 -0.14 18.06
CA SER A 422 20.24 0.60 19.26
C SER A 422 21.60 0.15 19.86
N THR A 423 22.18 -0.96 19.40
CA THR A 423 23.41 -1.52 19.95
C THR A 423 24.68 -0.89 19.36
N ARG A 424 25.79 -0.90 20.14
CA ARG A 424 27.10 -0.46 19.62
C ARG A 424 27.61 -1.35 18.49
N ILE A 425 27.32 -2.64 18.56
CA ILE A 425 27.69 -3.64 17.55
C ILE A 425 27.08 -3.27 16.20
N TRP A 426 25.81 -2.84 16.18
CA TRP A 426 25.13 -2.45 14.94
C TRP A 426 25.84 -1.29 14.22
N ARG A 427 26.34 -0.29 14.95
CA ARG A 427 27.05 0.85 14.33
C ARG A 427 28.29 0.43 13.51
N VAL A 428 28.92 -0.69 13.90
CA VAL A 428 30.08 -1.24 13.18
C VAL A 428 29.61 -2.18 12.05
N LEU A 429 28.54 -2.97 12.29
CA LEU A 429 28.08 -3.99 11.35
C LEU A 429 27.09 -3.45 10.30
N GLU A 430 26.54 -2.26 10.45
CA GLU A 430 25.51 -1.74 9.53
C GLU A 430 25.99 -1.75 8.08
N PHE A 431 27.14 -1.17 7.79
CA PHE A 431 27.69 -1.12 6.44
C PHE A 431 27.98 -2.52 5.85
N PRO A 432 28.72 -3.42 6.52
CA PRO A 432 28.89 -4.79 6.04
C PRO A 432 27.59 -5.54 5.81
N VAL A 433 26.60 -5.42 6.72
CA VAL A 433 25.29 -6.07 6.58
C VAL A 433 24.55 -5.53 5.35
N LEU A 434 24.54 -4.22 5.15
CA LEU A 434 23.90 -3.61 3.98
C LEU A 434 24.58 -4.04 2.68
N ALA A 435 25.90 -4.13 2.65
CA ALA A 435 26.65 -4.60 1.47
C ALA A 435 26.30 -6.06 1.13
N VAL A 436 26.27 -6.94 2.14
CA VAL A 436 25.86 -8.35 1.96
C VAL A 436 24.41 -8.44 1.47
N LEU A 437 23.47 -7.73 2.10
CA LEU A 437 22.06 -7.73 1.71
C LEU A 437 21.88 -7.22 0.28
N PHE A 438 22.57 -6.15 -0.10
CA PHE A 438 22.51 -5.62 -1.46
C PHE A 438 23.06 -6.61 -2.48
N THR A 439 24.21 -7.24 -2.21
CA THR A 439 24.78 -8.29 -3.07
C THR A 439 23.82 -9.45 -3.24
N LEU A 440 23.21 -9.96 -2.17
CA LEU A 440 22.20 -11.02 -2.24
C LEU A 440 20.97 -10.62 -3.05
N CYS A 441 20.51 -9.37 -2.90
CA CYS A 441 19.42 -8.83 -3.72
C CYS A 441 19.81 -8.83 -5.21
N LEU A 442 21.01 -8.36 -5.55
CA LEU A 442 21.50 -8.35 -6.93
C LEU A 442 21.59 -9.77 -7.52
N MET A 443 22.16 -10.72 -6.77
CA MET A 443 22.23 -12.10 -7.19
C MET A 443 20.84 -12.68 -7.49
N ARG A 444 19.83 -12.38 -6.65
CA ARG A 444 18.46 -12.83 -6.88
C ARG A 444 17.80 -12.15 -8.08
N LEU A 445 18.00 -10.84 -8.25
CA LEU A 445 17.45 -10.08 -9.38
C LEU A 445 18.08 -10.48 -10.72
N LEU A 446 19.34 -10.89 -10.74
CA LEU A 446 20.02 -11.41 -11.93
C LEU A 446 19.61 -12.87 -12.23
N ALA A 447 19.39 -13.68 -11.20
CA ALA A 447 19.07 -15.10 -11.35
C ALA A 447 17.61 -15.37 -11.71
N SER A 448 16.68 -14.43 -11.50
CA SER A 448 15.26 -14.68 -11.70
C SER A 448 14.52 -13.42 -12.16
N SER A 449 13.69 -13.57 -13.19
CA SER A 449 12.72 -12.57 -13.63
C SER A 449 11.45 -12.52 -12.76
N TYR A 450 11.26 -13.51 -11.87
CA TYR A 450 10.10 -13.58 -10.99
C TYR A 450 10.21 -12.52 -9.89
N ASN A 451 9.52 -11.41 -10.09
CA ASN A 451 9.51 -10.26 -9.18
C ASN A 451 8.09 -9.67 -9.11
N PRO A 452 7.11 -10.46 -8.60
CA PRO A 452 5.72 -10.03 -8.55
C PRO A 452 5.58 -8.83 -7.60
N PHE A 453 4.71 -7.89 -7.95
CA PHE A 453 4.34 -6.79 -7.09
C PHE A 453 2.83 -6.81 -6.88
N ILE A 454 2.41 -6.96 -5.62
CA ILE A 454 1.01 -7.20 -5.26
C ILE A 454 0.10 -6.08 -5.79
N TYR A 455 0.52 -4.83 -5.74
CA TYR A 455 -0.29 -3.68 -6.18
C TYR A 455 -0.55 -3.61 -7.70
N PHE A 456 0.12 -4.40 -8.52
CA PHE A 456 -0.21 -4.52 -9.95
C PHE A 456 -1.37 -5.49 -10.23
N ARG A 457 -1.90 -6.14 -9.19
CA ARG A 457 -3.07 -7.02 -9.30
C ARG A 457 -4.40 -6.29 -9.06
N PHE A 458 -4.36 -5.07 -8.53
CA PHE A 458 -5.55 -4.37 -8.07
C PHE A 458 -5.83 -3.09 -8.84
#